data_844eb4d0ccd90811e773ffd5aeb761e5
#
_entry.id   844eb4d0ccd90811e773ffd5aeb761e5
#
_cell.length_a   1.000
_cell.length_b   1.000
_cell.length_c   1.000
_cell.angle_alpha   90.00
_cell.angle_beta   90.00
_cell.angle_gamma   90.00
#
_symmetry.space_group_name_H-M   'P 1'
#
loop_
_entity.id
_entity.type
_entity.pdbx_description
1 polymer ?
#
loop_
_entity_poly.entity_id
_entity_poly.type
_entity_poly.pdbx_seq_one_letter_code
_entity_poly.pdbx_strand_id
1 'polypeptide(L)'
;MVGTEKNNLREQVAMLPLSPGVYQFVDRSGTIIYVGKAKSLRKRVSSYFVQSKEHSPKVRVLVKQIAEIRHIVVDSETDALL
;
A
#
# COMPACT_ATOMS: atom_id res chain seq x y z
N MET A 1 5.52 -18.23 11.82
CA MET A 1 6.07 -17.29 12.75
C MET A 1 5.10 -16.21 13.04
N VAL A 2 4.69 -16.18 14.28
CA VAL A 2 3.65 -15.28 14.72
C VAL A 2 4.17 -13.84 14.69
N GLY A 3 3.38 -12.94 14.17
CA GLY A 3 3.74 -11.54 14.12
C GLY A 3 4.58 -11.12 12.92
N THR A 4 5.10 -12.08 12.19
CA THR A 4 5.97 -11.81 11.06
C THR A 4 5.26 -11.02 9.95
N GLU A 5 3.99 -11.31 9.76
CA GLU A 5 3.18 -10.66 8.75
C GLU A 5 3.11 -9.15 8.94
N LYS A 6 2.84 -8.72 10.16
CA LYS A 6 2.75 -7.29 10.48
C LYS A 6 4.07 -6.59 10.30
N ASN A 7 5.15 -7.23 10.75
CA ASN A 7 6.48 -6.67 10.60
C ASN A 7 6.88 -6.61 9.13
N ASN A 8 6.49 -7.63 8.38
CA ASN A 8 6.75 -7.68 6.94
C ASN A 8 6.11 -6.52 6.20
N LEU A 9 4.87 -6.20 6.53
CA LEU A 9 4.18 -5.08 5.90
C LEU A 9 4.85 -3.75 6.21
N ARG A 10 5.29 -3.55 7.44
CA ARG A 10 6.03 -2.34 7.80
C ARG A 10 7.32 -2.21 7.01
N GLU A 11 8.03 -3.31 6.84
CA GLU A 11 9.25 -3.33 6.05
C GLU A 11 8.95 -3.04 4.58
N GLN A 12 7.90 -3.63 4.04
CA GLN A 12 7.49 -3.38 2.67
C GLN A 12 7.17 -1.90 2.45
N VAL A 13 6.45 -1.29 3.37
CA VAL A 13 6.14 0.13 3.29
C VAL A 13 7.41 0.97 3.35
N ALA A 14 8.32 0.65 4.27
CA ALA A 14 9.56 1.39 4.44
C ALA A 14 10.48 1.30 3.22
N MET A 15 10.36 0.21 2.47
CA MET A 15 11.16 0.01 1.27
C MET A 15 10.57 0.63 0.02
N LEU A 16 9.35 1.14 0.10
CA LEU A 16 8.76 1.81 -1.06
C LEU A 16 9.52 3.09 -1.38
N PRO A 17 9.71 3.37 -2.68
CA PRO A 17 10.38 4.61 -3.07
C PRO A 17 9.47 5.82 -2.84
N LEU A 18 10.10 6.99 -2.75
CA LEU A 18 9.37 8.26 -2.65
C LEU A 18 8.99 8.80 -4.04
N SER A 19 9.01 7.93 -5.02
CA SER A 19 8.74 8.27 -6.41
C SER A 19 7.25 8.11 -6.73
N PRO A 20 6.77 8.77 -7.79
CA PRO A 20 5.40 8.51 -8.24
C PRO A 20 5.25 7.10 -8.79
N GLY A 21 4.06 6.57 -8.67
CA GLY A 21 3.82 5.22 -9.17
C GLY A 21 2.44 4.71 -8.85
N VAL A 22 2.28 3.42 -9.12
CA VAL A 22 1.04 2.67 -8.84
C VAL A 22 1.36 1.66 -7.74
N TYR A 23 0.47 1.55 -6.77
CA TYR A 23 0.61 0.54 -5.72
C TYR A 23 -0.57 -0.41 -5.76
N GLN A 24 -0.32 -1.65 -5.36
CA GLN A 24 -1.32 -2.71 -5.34
C GLN A 24 -1.29 -3.38 -3.98
N PHE A 25 -2.46 -3.58 -3.40
CA PHE A 25 -2.60 -4.35 -2.18
C PHE A 25 -3.08 -5.75 -2.54
N VAL A 26 -2.40 -6.75 -2.01
CA VAL A 26 -2.66 -8.15 -2.32
C VAL A 26 -2.99 -8.87 -1.02
N ASP A 27 -4.01 -9.72 -1.04
CA ASP A 27 -4.41 -10.49 0.14
C ASP A 27 -3.62 -11.80 0.24
N ARG A 28 -3.95 -12.59 1.25
CA ARG A 28 -3.24 -13.85 1.51
C ARG A 28 -3.36 -14.86 0.40
N SER A 29 -4.43 -14.79 -0.37
CA SER A 29 -4.64 -15.72 -1.46
C SER A 29 -3.93 -15.29 -2.74
N GLY A 30 -3.27 -14.13 -2.72
CA GLY A 30 -2.60 -13.60 -3.89
C GLY A 30 -3.50 -12.75 -4.78
N THR A 31 -4.69 -12.43 -4.32
CA THR A 31 -5.64 -11.62 -5.07
C THR A 31 -5.37 -10.14 -4.86
N ILE A 32 -5.34 -9.38 -5.94
CA ILE A 32 -5.22 -7.93 -5.86
C ILE A 32 -6.57 -7.38 -5.39
N ILE A 33 -6.57 -6.74 -4.21
CA ILE A 33 -7.79 -6.23 -3.62
C ILE A 33 -7.93 -4.71 -3.75
N TYR A 34 -6.85 -4.03 -4.14
CA TYR A 34 -6.90 -2.60 -4.36
C TYR A 34 -5.73 -2.14 -5.21
N VAL A 35 -6.00 -1.17 -6.08
CA VAL A 35 -4.97 -0.54 -6.90
C VAL A 35 -5.14 0.97 -6.78
N GLY A 36 -4.04 1.66 -6.54
CA GLY A 36 -4.07 3.12 -6.43
C GLY A 36 -2.85 3.74 -7.07
N LYS A 37 -2.90 5.05 -7.25
CA LYS A 37 -1.79 5.80 -7.79
C LYS A 37 -1.38 6.88 -6.80
N ALA A 38 -0.11 7.27 -6.83
CA ALA A 38 0.43 8.20 -5.86
C ALA A 38 1.55 9.02 -6.45
N LYS A 39 1.69 10.24 -5.97
CA LYS A 39 2.86 11.08 -6.28
C LYS A 39 4.08 10.61 -5.52
N SER A 40 3.89 10.06 -4.35
CA SER A 40 4.94 9.43 -3.55
C SER A 40 4.39 8.13 -3.00
N LEU A 41 4.92 7.02 -3.49
CA LEU A 41 4.44 5.70 -3.11
C LEU A 41 4.54 5.47 -1.61
N ARG A 42 5.72 5.75 -1.03
CA ARG A 42 5.92 5.51 0.39
C ARG A 42 4.97 6.33 1.25
N LYS A 43 4.85 7.61 0.96
CA LYS A 43 3.99 8.49 1.76
C LYS A 43 2.53 8.09 1.66
N ARG A 44 2.08 7.77 0.44
CA ARG A 44 0.69 7.41 0.23
C ARG A 44 0.33 6.09 0.91
N VAL A 45 1.16 5.08 0.69
CA VAL A 45 0.91 3.77 1.26
C VAL A 45 1.04 3.81 2.78
N SER A 46 2.04 4.53 3.31
CA SER A 46 2.19 4.69 4.75
C SER A 46 0.93 5.23 5.42
N SER A 47 0.22 6.13 4.74
CA SER A 47 -0.98 6.74 5.30
C SER A 47 -2.08 5.74 5.59
N TYR A 48 -2.10 4.59 4.91
CA TYR A 48 -3.07 3.54 5.17
C TYR A 48 -2.81 2.80 6.47
N PHE A 49 -1.55 2.79 6.92
CA PHE A 49 -1.14 2.03 8.09
C PHE A 49 -1.01 2.88 9.35
N VAL A 50 -1.22 4.18 9.22
CA VAL A 50 -1.26 5.05 10.38
C VAL A 50 -2.64 4.92 11.03
N GLN A 51 -2.65 4.75 12.36
CA GLN A 51 -3.92 4.73 13.07
C GLN A 51 -4.52 6.13 13.05
N SER A 52 -5.65 6.25 12.37
CA SER A 52 -6.31 7.53 12.21
C SER A 52 -7.81 7.35 12.38
N LYS A 53 -8.41 8.26 13.14
CA LYS A 53 -9.86 8.30 13.29
C LYS A 53 -10.53 8.70 11.98
N GLU A 54 -9.77 9.28 11.07
CA GLU A 54 -10.30 9.73 9.78
C GLU A 54 -10.47 8.59 8.77
N HIS A 55 -9.86 7.44 9.05
CA HIS A 55 -10.02 6.29 8.15
C HIS A 55 -11.46 5.80 8.20
N SER A 56 -12.06 5.66 7.01
CA SER A 56 -13.41 5.11 6.91
C SER A 56 -13.39 3.61 7.30
N PRO A 57 -14.55 3.06 7.67
CA PRO A 57 -14.64 1.63 7.92
C PRO A 57 -14.16 0.78 6.76
N LYS A 58 -14.41 1.22 5.52
CA LYS A 58 -13.93 0.53 4.33
C LYS A 58 -12.41 0.43 4.31
N VAL A 59 -11.72 1.52 4.61
CA VAL A 59 -10.26 1.52 4.63
C VAL A 59 -9.73 0.61 5.72
N ARG A 60 -10.36 0.61 6.87
CA ARG A 60 -9.94 -0.26 7.98
C ARG A 60 -10.04 -1.72 7.61
N VAL A 61 -11.13 -2.10 6.96
CA VAL A 61 -11.31 -3.49 6.52
C VAL A 61 -10.29 -3.84 5.45
N LEU A 62 -10.06 -2.95 4.50
CA LEU A 62 -9.08 -3.16 3.45
C LEU A 62 -7.70 -3.41 4.04
N VAL A 63 -7.25 -2.55 4.95
CA VAL A 63 -5.92 -2.65 5.53
C VAL A 63 -5.72 -3.98 6.25
N LYS A 64 -6.75 -4.48 6.92
CA LYS A 64 -6.67 -5.76 7.61
C LYS A 64 -6.45 -6.95 6.68
N GLN A 65 -6.85 -6.81 5.41
CA GLN A 65 -6.75 -7.88 4.45
C GLN A 65 -5.43 -7.90 3.69
N ILE A 66 -4.63 -6.84 3.82
CA ILE A 66 -3.39 -6.73 3.07
C ILE A 66 -2.35 -7.71 3.61
N ALA A 67 -1.84 -8.56 2.73
CA ALA A 67 -0.73 -9.46 3.05
C ALA A 67 0.54 -9.07 2.32
N GLU A 68 0.42 -8.40 1.18
CA GLU A 68 1.56 -8.00 0.38
C GLU A 68 1.28 -6.67 -0.30
N ILE A 69 2.33 -5.87 -0.48
CA ILE A 69 2.24 -4.58 -1.20
C ILE A 69 3.15 -4.67 -2.41
N ARG A 70 2.58 -4.44 -3.59
CA ARG A 70 3.33 -4.38 -4.84
C ARG A 70 3.29 -2.96 -5.36
N HIS A 71 4.30 -2.59 -6.14
CA HIS A 71 4.32 -1.24 -6.70
C HIS A 71 5.02 -1.23 -8.05
N ILE A 72 4.69 -0.20 -8.84
CA ILE A 72 5.32 0.06 -10.13
C ILE A 72 5.68 1.54 -10.14
N VAL A 73 6.97 1.83 -10.26
CA VAL A 73 7.43 3.22 -10.35
C VAL A 73 7.19 3.71 -11.77
N VAL A 74 6.70 4.95 -11.89
CA VAL A 74 6.51 5.58 -13.20
C VAL A 74 7.34 6.86 -13.26
N ASP A 75 7.61 7.34 -14.48
CA ASP A 75 8.49 8.48 -14.66
C ASP A 75 7.85 9.78 -14.19
N SER A 76 6.55 9.86 -14.24
CA SER A 76 5.85 11.07 -13.87
C SER A 76 4.46 10.75 -13.35
N GLU A 77 3.87 11.74 -12.69
CA GLU A 77 2.51 11.65 -12.20
C GLU A 77 1.51 11.38 -13.32
N THR A 78 1.80 11.89 -14.52
CA THR A 78 0.96 11.70 -15.68
C THR A 78 0.86 10.22 -16.05
N ASP A 79 1.97 9.50 -15.97
CA ASP A 79 1.97 8.07 -16.28
C ASP A 79 1.14 7.28 -15.27
N ALA A 80 1.00 7.78 -14.06
CA ALA A 80 0.21 7.11 -13.04
C ALA A 80 -1.30 7.29 -13.24
N LEU A 81 -1.71 8.07 -14.20
CA LEU A 81 -3.12 8.33 -14.47
C LEU A 81 -3.79 7.27 -15.33
N LEU A 82 -3.19 6.18 -15.51
CA LEU A 82 -3.74 5.10 -16.34
C LEU A 82 -5.08 4.56 -15.87
#